data_283931e9e5197a4a66bc63fa2914ccd4
#
_entry.id   283931e9e5197a4a66bc63fa2914ccd4
#
_cell.length_a   1.000
_cell.length_b   1.000
_cell.length_c   1.000
_cell.angle_alpha   90.00
_cell.angle_beta   90.00
_cell.angle_gamma   90.00
#
_symmetry.space_group_name_H-M   'P 1'
#
loop_
_entity.id
_entity.type
_entity.pdbx_description
1 polymer ?
#
loop_
_entity_poly.entity_id
_entity_poly.type
_entity_poly.pdbx_seq_one_letter_code
_entity_poly.pdbx_strand_id
1 'polypeptide(L)'
;MLLRTQLFGKVYEFGSIKELLARANEEKSGDRQAGIAAATVAERMAARHVLAEVPLEVLRWYPVIPYEVDEVTRVIQDGVNETIYNEIKGWTVGEFREWLLADTTAGDMIRRVSNGLTAEMIAAVTKLMSNLDLIYGASKIRCTAHANNTIGLKGTLASRNQPNHPTDSVTGIRATIYEGLSYGSGDSVIGINPMDDSVDSVMRLLEMTYEIIQKWRIPTQNCILAHVTTQMEALRRGAPVGLVFQSLAGSQKANEAFGINVAMLDEAYALAQKYCVSSGPNYMYFETGQGSALSAEAHDGADQLTLEARIYGLAKRYAPFQVNTVVGFIGPEYLYDAVQITRAGLEDHFMGKLTGISMGCDACYTNHARATQNDIENLAVLLTAAGCNYFMGVPMGDDAMLSYQCTSYHDTATLRQLLGLRPLPEFEAWLEDIGLMKDGVLTAKAGDASFFLR
;
A
#
# COMPACT_ATOMS: atom_id res chain seq x y z
N MET A 1 -10.39 -32.55 2.83
CA MET A 1 -11.10 -32.02 1.63
C MET A 1 -10.30 -32.41 0.40
N LEU A 2 -10.95 -32.82 -0.68
CA LEU A 2 -10.27 -33.23 -1.90
C LEU A 2 -10.18 -32.00 -2.84
N LEU A 3 -8.96 -31.48 -3.05
CA LEU A 3 -8.72 -30.27 -3.85
C LEU A 3 -8.60 -30.66 -5.33
N ARG A 4 -9.72 -31.06 -5.96
CA ARG A 4 -9.74 -31.48 -7.37
C ARG A 4 -11.03 -31.09 -8.08
N THR A 5 -10.93 -30.94 -9.39
CA THR A 5 -12.07 -30.75 -10.29
C THR A 5 -11.80 -31.37 -11.65
N GLN A 6 -12.85 -31.58 -12.42
CA GLN A 6 -12.73 -31.95 -13.81
C GLN A 6 -13.18 -30.77 -14.68
N LEU A 7 -12.32 -30.30 -15.57
CA LEU A 7 -12.59 -29.19 -16.46
C LEU A 7 -12.06 -29.53 -17.86
N PHE A 8 -12.86 -29.28 -18.90
CA PHE A 8 -12.51 -29.57 -20.30
C PHE A 8 -12.04 -31.01 -20.55
N GLY A 9 -12.66 -31.99 -19.88
CA GLY A 9 -12.32 -33.38 -20.01
C GLY A 9 -11.04 -33.85 -19.30
N LYS A 10 -10.32 -32.91 -18.60
CA LYS A 10 -9.12 -33.20 -17.83
C LYS A 10 -9.39 -33.05 -16.33
N VAL A 11 -8.83 -33.95 -15.53
CA VAL A 11 -8.84 -33.85 -14.07
C VAL A 11 -7.64 -32.97 -13.63
N TYR A 12 -7.91 -32.02 -12.75
CA TYR A 12 -6.92 -31.19 -12.08
C TYR A 12 -6.98 -31.48 -10.58
N GLU A 13 -5.83 -31.69 -9.97
CA GLU A 13 -5.70 -32.02 -8.56
C GLU A 13 -4.55 -31.19 -7.97
N PHE A 14 -4.76 -30.62 -6.76
CA PHE A 14 -3.83 -29.76 -6.06
C PHE A 14 -3.46 -30.38 -4.72
N GLY A 15 -2.17 -30.51 -4.43
CA GLY A 15 -1.64 -31.24 -3.28
C GLY A 15 -1.81 -30.51 -1.95
N SER A 16 -2.05 -29.19 -1.96
CA SER A 16 -2.19 -28.37 -0.74
C SER A 16 -2.96 -27.08 -1.00
N ILE A 17 -3.42 -26.42 0.08
CA ILE A 17 -4.01 -25.06 0.02
C ILE A 17 -3.01 -24.06 -0.54
N LYS A 18 -1.74 -24.13 -0.15
CA LYS A 18 -0.68 -23.27 -0.67
C LYS A 18 -0.54 -23.40 -2.19
N GLU A 19 -0.46 -24.61 -2.70
CA GLU A 19 -0.41 -24.86 -4.15
C GLU A 19 -1.68 -24.36 -4.85
N LEU A 20 -2.86 -24.65 -4.29
CA LEU A 20 -4.14 -24.19 -4.84
C LEU A 20 -4.17 -22.66 -4.96
N LEU A 21 -3.74 -21.92 -3.92
CA LEU A 21 -3.66 -20.47 -3.95
C LEU A 21 -2.71 -19.97 -5.03
N ALA A 22 -1.52 -20.57 -5.15
CA ALA A 22 -0.54 -20.19 -6.16
C ALA A 22 -1.04 -20.44 -7.58
N ARG A 23 -1.67 -21.62 -7.84
CA ARG A 23 -2.24 -21.96 -9.16
C ARG A 23 -3.47 -21.13 -9.52
N ALA A 24 -4.23 -20.63 -8.54
CA ALA A 24 -5.39 -19.77 -8.75
C ALA A 24 -5.01 -18.32 -9.05
N ASN A 25 -3.76 -17.91 -8.75
CA ASN A 25 -3.32 -16.52 -8.92
C ASN A 25 -3.33 -16.10 -10.39
N GLU A 26 -3.61 -14.82 -10.65
CA GLU A 26 -3.41 -14.23 -11.98
C GLU A 26 -1.93 -14.33 -12.37
N GLU A 27 -1.66 -14.48 -13.65
CA GLU A 27 -0.29 -14.68 -14.12
C GLU A 27 0.61 -13.49 -13.79
N LYS A 28 1.70 -13.79 -13.10
CA LYS A 28 2.76 -12.82 -12.77
C LYS A 28 4.14 -13.44 -13.02
N SER A 29 5.06 -12.62 -13.45
CA SER A 29 6.42 -13.04 -13.82
C SER A 29 7.15 -13.69 -12.65
N GLY A 30 7.04 -13.13 -11.44
CA GLY A 30 7.70 -13.69 -10.26
C GLY A 30 7.22 -15.09 -9.92
N ASP A 31 5.91 -15.33 -9.90
CA ASP A 31 5.35 -16.65 -9.64
C ASP A 31 5.74 -17.68 -10.72
N ARG A 32 5.88 -17.22 -11.98
CA ARG A 32 6.38 -18.07 -13.08
C ARG A 32 7.83 -18.47 -12.87
N GLN A 33 8.69 -17.52 -12.52
CA GLN A 33 10.10 -17.80 -12.25
C GLN A 33 10.30 -18.73 -11.05
N ALA A 34 9.48 -18.56 -10.01
CA ALA A 34 9.47 -19.44 -8.85
C ALA A 34 8.88 -20.85 -9.14
N GLY A 35 8.33 -21.07 -10.34
CA GLY A 35 7.74 -22.35 -10.75
C GLY A 35 6.42 -22.69 -10.05
N ILE A 36 5.77 -21.73 -9.41
CA ILE A 36 4.53 -21.92 -8.64
C ILE A 36 3.27 -21.48 -9.38
N ALA A 37 3.40 -20.68 -10.43
CA ALA A 37 2.27 -20.26 -11.25
C ALA A 37 1.60 -21.46 -11.97
N ALA A 38 0.31 -21.34 -12.31
CA ALA A 38 -0.37 -22.28 -13.17
C ALA A 38 0.34 -22.41 -14.53
N ALA A 39 0.53 -23.63 -15.01
CA ALA A 39 1.19 -23.89 -16.28
C ALA A 39 0.33 -23.45 -17.49
N THR A 40 -0.98 -23.38 -17.32
CA THR A 40 -1.95 -22.99 -18.36
C THR A 40 -3.12 -22.21 -17.77
N VAL A 41 -3.79 -21.42 -18.62
CA VAL A 41 -5.05 -20.75 -18.26
C VAL A 41 -6.10 -21.75 -17.78
N ALA A 42 -6.20 -22.93 -18.42
CA ALA A 42 -7.15 -23.98 -18.01
C ALA A 42 -6.87 -24.50 -16.59
N GLU A 43 -5.60 -24.67 -16.21
CA GLU A 43 -5.21 -25.04 -14.84
C GLU A 43 -5.56 -23.92 -13.85
N ARG A 44 -5.29 -22.66 -14.17
CA ARG A 44 -5.68 -21.52 -13.35
C ARG A 44 -7.19 -21.44 -13.12
N MET A 45 -7.98 -21.65 -14.18
CA MET A 45 -9.44 -21.69 -14.07
C MET A 45 -9.93 -22.86 -13.23
N ALA A 46 -9.31 -24.04 -13.36
CA ALA A 46 -9.61 -25.20 -12.53
C ALA A 46 -9.27 -24.91 -11.04
N ALA A 47 -8.12 -24.29 -10.78
CA ALA A 47 -7.73 -23.89 -9.42
C ALA A 47 -8.73 -22.89 -8.82
N ARG A 48 -9.17 -21.88 -9.56
CA ARG A 48 -10.19 -20.91 -9.13
C ARG A 48 -11.54 -21.58 -8.84
N HIS A 49 -11.93 -22.55 -9.69
CA HIS A 49 -13.16 -23.31 -9.45
C HIS A 49 -13.10 -24.12 -8.16
N VAL A 50 -11.98 -24.79 -7.88
CA VAL A 50 -11.79 -25.50 -6.60
C VAL A 50 -11.71 -24.52 -5.43
N LEU A 51 -11.00 -23.39 -5.57
CA LEU A 51 -10.83 -22.40 -4.53
C LEU A 51 -12.16 -21.76 -4.11
N ALA A 52 -13.08 -21.56 -5.06
CA ALA A 52 -14.41 -21.01 -4.80
C ALA A 52 -15.23 -21.85 -3.80
N GLU A 53 -14.99 -23.17 -3.76
CA GLU A 53 -15.69 -24.12 -2.90
C GLU A 53 -14.98 -24.35 -1.54
N VAL A 54 -13.80 -23.73 -1.31
CA VAL A 54 -13.04 -23.89 -0.07
C VAL A 54 -13.69 -23.05 1.05
N PRO A 55 -14.05 -23.66 2.21
CA PRO A 55 -14.49 -22.91 3.37
C PRO A 55 -13.39 -22.02 3.94
N LEU A 56 -13.75 -20.83 4.45
CA LEU A 56 -12.80 -19.90 5.05
C LEU A 56 -12.00 -20.52 6.20
N GLU A 57 -12.63 -21.39 7.02
CA GLU A 57 -11.93 -22.07 8.11
C GLU A 57 -10.76 -22.95 7.64
N VAL A 58 -10.85 -23.54 6.44
CA VAL A 58 -9.78 -24.36 5.87
C VAL A 58 -8.55 -23.50 5.55
N LEU A 59 -8.76 -22.28 5.07
CA LEU A 59 -7.67 -21.32 4.83
C LEU A 59 -6.98 -20.90 6.12
N ARG A 60 -7.70 -20.83 7.24
CA ARG A 60 -7.14 -20.54 8.55
C ARG A 60 -6.35 -21.73 9.12
N TRP A 61 -6.86 -22.96 8.94
CA TRP A 61 -6.19 -24.15 9.45
C TRP A 61 -4.90 -24.50 8.68
N TYR A 62 -4.82 -24.09 7.42
CA TYR A 62 -3.68 -24.35 6.55
C TYR A 62 -3.08 -23.04 6.01
N PRO A 63 -2.48 -22.20 6.88
CA PRO A 63 -1.79 -20.99 6.43
C PRO A 63 -0.62 -21.37 5.50
N VAL A 64 -0.27 -20.49 4.57
CA VAL A 64 0.78 -20.77 3.57
C VAL A 64 2.17 -20.96 4.20
N ILE A 65 2.41 -20.37 5.37
CA ILE A 65 3.60 -20.59 6.21
C ILE A 65 3.10 -20.97 7.61
N PRO A 66 3.55 -22.10 8.19
CA PRO A 66 3.03 -22.59 9.46
C PRO A 66 3.24 -21.61 10.62
N TYR A 67 2.29 -21.59 11.57
CA TYR A 67 2.29 -20.71 12.74
C TYR A 67 3.56 -20.83 13.60
N GLU A 68 4.05 -22.06 13.75
CA GLU A 68 5.19 -22.38 14.61
C GLU A 68 6.52 -21.77 14.13
N VAL A 69 6.64 -21.53 12.82
CA VAL A 69 7.90 -21.14 12.19
C VAL A 69 7.92 -19.71 11.66
N ASP A 70 6.79 -18.98 11.73
CA ASP A 70 6.69 -17.65 11.12
C ASP A 70 5.94 -16.65 12.00
N GLU A 71 6.62 -15.60 12.42
CA GLU A 71 6.03 -14.56 13.28
C GLU A 71 4.93 -13.75 12.58
N VAL A 72 4.98 -13.59 11.24
CA VAL A 72 3.93 -12.91 10.48
C VAL A 72 2.64 -13.72 10.56
N THR A 73 2.71 -15.05 10.44
CA THR A 73 1.55 -15.93 10.63
C THR A 73 0.99 -15.80 12.06
N ARG A 74 1.87 -15.74 13.08
CA ARG A 74 1.43 -15.53 14.48
C ARG A 74 0.65 -14.22 14.63
N VAL A 75 1.21 -13.11 14.15
CA VAL A 75 0.52 -11.80 14.21
C VAL A 75 -0.85 -11.84 13.53
N ILE A 76 -0.94 -12.46 12.35
CA ILE A 76 -2.20 -12.55 11.59
C ILE A 76 -3.22 -13.40 12.34
N GLN A 77 -2.84 -14.60 12.79
CA GLN A 77 -3.75 -15.55 13.45
C GLN A 77 -4.24 -15.03 14.81
N ASP A 78 -3.33 -14.45 15.60
CA ASP A 78 -3.63 -13.93 16.93
C ASP A 78 -4.46 -12.63 16.87
N GLY A 79 -4.39 -11.91 15.75
CA GLY A 79 -5.16 -10.69 15.49
C GLY A 79 -6.60 -10.93 15.07
N VAL A 80 -7.04 -12.17 14.84
CA VAL A 80 -8.39 -12.50 14.40
C VAL A 80 -9.40 -12.29 15.53
N ASN A 81 -10.48 -11.58 15.26
CA ASN A 81 -11.62 -11.51 16.16
C ASN A 81 -12.42 -12.81 16.10
N GLU A 82 -12.31 -13.65 17.12
CA GLU A 82 -12.93 -14.98 17.17
C GLU A 82 -14.46 -14.95 17.08
N THR A 83 -15.12 -13.94 17.63
CA THR A 83 -16.57 -13.81 17.55
C THR A 83 -17.02 -13.63 16.10
N ILE A 84 -16.39 -12.72 15.40
CA ILE A 84 -16.70 -12.45 14.00
C ILE A 84 -16.30 -13.62 13.12
N TYR A 85 -15.12 -14.19 13.35
CA TYR A 85 -14.66 -15.39 12.62
C TYR A 85 -15.68 -16.53 12.71
N ASN A 86 -16.22 -16.80 13.90
CA ASN A 86 -17.20 -17.87 14.10
C ASN A 86 -18.51 -17.66 13.33
N GLU A 87 -18.86 -16.41 12.97
CA GLU A 87 -20.01 -16.10 12.13
C GLU A 87 -19.79 -16.45 10.65
N ILE A 88 -18.53 -16.39 10.17
CA ILE A 88 -18.21 -16.46 8.74
C ILE A 88 -17.38 -17.69 8.35
N LYS A 89 -16.79 -18.41 9.29
CA LYS A 89 -15.85 -19.50 9.04
C LYS A 89 -16.37 -20.60 8.10
N GLY A 90 -17.68 -20.83 8.10
CA GLY A 90 -18.34 -21.81 7.25
C GLY A 90 -18.65 -21.31 5.83
N TRP A 91 -18.48 -20.03 5.53
CA TRP A 91 -18.67 -19.52 4.19
C TRP A 91 -17.59 -20.09 3.28
N THR A 92 -17.96 -20.41 2.03
CA THR A 92 -16.95 -20.66 1.00
C THR A 92 -16.35 -19.36 0.48
N VAL A 93 -15.19 -19.43 -0.15
CA VAL A 93 -14.55 -18.25 -0.79
C VAL A 93 -15.49 -17.64 -1.85
N GLY A 94 -16.23 -18.47 -2.59
CA GLY A 94 -17.23 -18.03 -3.55
C GLY A 94 -18.39 -17.28 -2.91
N GLU A 95 -18.98 -17.82 -1.83
CA GLU A 95 -20.06 -17.15 -1.07
C GLU A 95 -19.57 -15.82 -0.49
N PHE A 96 -18.33 -15.77 0.01
CA PHE A 96 -17.73 -14.54 0.50
C PHE A 96 -17.57 -13.49 -0.61
N ARG A 97 -17.13 -13.91 -1.81
CA ARG A 97 -17.07 -13.04 -2.99
C ARG A 97 -18.45 -12.46 -3.34
N GLU A 98 -19.47 -13.31 -3.46
CA GLU A 98 -20.82 -12.86 -3.79
C GLU A 98 -21.37 -11.90 -2.75
N TRP A 99 -21.15 -12.17 -1.46
CA TRP A 99 -21.54 -11.25 -0.39
C TRP A 99 -20.82 -9.90 -0.49
N LEU A 100 -19.50 -9.87 -0.74
CA LEU A 100 -18.73 -8.63 -0.91
C LEU A 100 -19.26 -7.78 -2.08
N LEU A 101 -19.67 -8.42 -3.16
CA LEU A 101 -20.12 -7.74 -4.39
C LEU A 101 -21.60 -7.38 -4.37
N ALA A 102 -22.40 -7.95 -3.48
CA ALA A 102 -23.83 -7.63 -3.38
C ALA A 102 -24.06 -6.14 -3.11
N ASP A 103 -24.98 -5.49 -3.84
CA ASP A 103 -25.32 -4.07 -3.68
C ASP A 103 -25.83 -3.75 -2.26
N THR A 104 -26.43 -4.74 -1.59
CA THR A 104 -26.93 -4.62 -0.22
C THR A 104 -25.84 -4.69 0.84
N THR A 105 -24.63 -5.10 0.49
CA THR A 105 -23.50 -5.17 1.43
C THR A 105 -22.83 -3.80 1.55
N ALA A 106 -23.05 -3.14 2.66
CA ALA A 106 -22.48 -1.82 2.93
C ALA A 106 -21.04 -1.90 3.46
N GLY A 107 -20.28 -0.81 3.30
CA GLY A 107 -18.86 -0.76 3.67
C GLY A 107 -18.58 -0.96 5.16
N ASP A 108 -19.50 -0.57 6.06
CA ASP A 108 -19.40 -0.79 7.50
C ASP A 108 -19.57 -2.28 7.85
N MET A 109 -20.45 -2.99 7.12
CA MET A 109 -20.59 -4.45 7.24
C MET A 109 -19.30 -5.15 6.81
N ILE A 110 -18.69 -4.72 5.70
CA ILE A 110 -17.42 -5.28 5.23
C ILE A 110 -16.31 -5.03 6.27
N ARG A 111 -16.20 -3.81 6.80
CA ARG A 111 -15.23 -3.48 7.84
C ARG A 111 -15.40 -4.28 9.12
N ARG A 112 -16.65 -4.59 9.51
CA ARG A 112 -16.91 -5.46 10.65
C ARG A 112 -16.38 -6.88 10.37
N VAL A 113 -16.77 -7.47 9.24
CA VAL A 113 -16.37 -8.82 8.83
C VAL A 113 -14.86 -8.95 8.68
N SER A 114 -14.17 -7.90 8.19
CA SER A 114 -12.72 -7.89 8.01
C SER A 114 -11.91 -8.19 9.28
N ASN A 115 -12.48 -7.98 10.46
CA ASN A 115 -11.81 -8.31 11.72
C ASN A 115 -11.81 -9.82 12.04
N GLY A 116 -12.61 -10.62 11.34
CA GLY A 116 -12.63 -12.09 11.43
C GLY A 116 -11.81 -12.79 10.34
N LEU A 117 -11.14 -12.05 9.44
CA LEU A 117 -10.43 -12.61 8.30
C LEU A 117 -8.92 -12.77 8.57
N THR A 118 -8.33 -13.84 8.03
CA THR A 118 -6.87 -13.96 7.86
C THR A 118 -6.45 -13.43 6.51
N ALA A 119 -5.15 -13.23 6.32
CA ALA A 119 -4.57 -12.79 5.05
C ALA A 119 -4.85 -13.79 3.91
N GLU A 120 -4.80 -15.08 4.19
CA GLU A 120 -5.09 -16.14 3.22
C GLU A 120 -6.54 -16.11 2.73
N MET A 121 -7.51 -15.77 3.60
CA MET A 121 -8.92 -15.58 3.20
C MET A 121 -9.08 -14.38 2.28
N ILE A 122 -8.39 -13.29 2.58
CA ILE A 122 -8.37 -12.06 1.76
C ILE A 122 -7.72 -12.36 0.40
N ALA A 123 -6.56 -13.03 0.39
CA ALA A 123 -5.89 -13.44 -0.84
C ALA A 123 -6.77 -14.37 -1.69
N ALA A 124 -7.45 -15.33 -1.07
CA ALA A 124 -8.31 -16.29 -1.77
C ALA A 124 -9.46 -15.60 -2.49
N VAL A 125 -10.20 -14.72 -1.83
CA VAL A 125 -11.31 -14.01 -2.47
C VAL A 125 -10.84 -13.08 -3.59
N THR A 126 -9.69 -12.42 -3.40
CA THR A 126 -9.07 -11.53 -4.39
C THR A 126 -8.78 -12.27 -5.70
N LYS A 127 -8.31 -13.52 -5.63
CA LYS A 127 -8.03 -14.36 -6.80
C LYS A 127 -9.27 -14.74 -7.63
N LEU A 128 -10.46 -14.67 -7.04
CA LEU A 128 -11.73 -14.92 -7.73
C LEU A 128 -12.32 -13.67 -8.38
N MET A 129 -11.75 -12.49 -8.15
CA MET A 129 -12.29 -11.20 -8.60
C MET A 129 -11.70 -10.77 -9.95
N SER A 130 -12.53 -10.20 -10.82
CA SER A 130 -12.10 -9.43 -11.98
C SER A 130 -11.59 -8.04 -11.55
N ASN A 131 -10.98 -7.27 -12.46
CA ASN A 131 -10.57 -5.90 -12.16
C ASN A 131 -11.75 -5.02 -11.74
N LEU A 132 -12.92 -5.17 -12.39
CA LEU A 132 -14.11 -4.41 -12.00
C LEU A 132 -14.64 -4.83 -10.62
N ASP A 133 -14.59 -6.13 -10.29
CA ASP A 133 -14.97 -6.61 -8.94
C ASP A 133 -14.06 -6.00 -7.87
N LEU A 134 -12.74 -5.94 -8.11
CA LEU A 134 -11.77 -5.32 -7.20
C LEU A 134 -12.06 -3.84 -6.99
N ILE A 135 -12.30 -3.10 -8.09
CA ILE A 135 -12.65 -1.66 -8.03
C ILE A 135 -13.94 -1.47 -7.27
N TYR A 136 -15.00 -2.22 -7.62
CA TYR A 136 -16.30 -2.08 -7.00
C TYR A 136 -16.27 -2.46 -5.52
N GLY A 137 -15.67 -3.58 -5.17
CA GLY A 137 -15.51 -4.02 -3.77
C GLY A 137 -14.72 -3.00 -2.94
N ALA A 138 -13.58 -2.52 -3.46
CA ALA A 138 -12.76 -1.50 -2.78
C ALA A 138 -13.49 -0.17 -2.59
N SER A 139 -14.28 0.27 -3.57
CA SER A 139 -15.00 1.56 -3.53
C SER A 139 -16.02 1.64 -2.37
N LYS A 140 -16.55 0.50 -1.92
CA LYS A 140 -17.47 0.42 -0.78
C LYS A 140 -16.76 0.62 0.57
N ILE A 141 -15.46 0.26 0.65
CA ILE A 141 -14.72 0.22 1.89
C ILE A 141 -14.06 1.58 2.14
N ARG A 142 -14.25 2.13 3.31
CA ARG A 142 -13.60 3.36 3.73
C ARG A 142 -12.71 3.12 4.93
N CYS A 143 -11.42 3.44 4.77
CA CYS A 143 -10.41 3.34 5.81
C CYS A 143 -9.84 4.73 6.06
N THR A 144 -10.02 5.26 7.28
CA THR A 144 -9.49 6.55 7.70
C THR A 144 -8.40 6.37 8.73
N ALA A 145 -7.42 7.26 8.72
CA ALA A 145 -6.38 7.35 9.75
C ALA A 145 -6.07 8.84 10.01
N HIS A 146 -5.56 9.13 11.21
CA HIS A 146 -5.28 10.51 11.64
C HIS A 146 -3.85 10.67 12.16
N ALA A 147 -3.15 11.72 11.67
CA ALA A 147 -1.89 12.21 12.20
C ALA A 147 -2.04 13.70 12.51
N ASN A 148 -1.51 14.63 11.70
CA ASN A 148 -1.87 16.06 11.80
C ASN A 148 -3.13 16.40 10.99
N ASN A 149 -3.53 15.53 10.08
CA ASN A 149 -4.74 15.59 9.28
C ASN A 149 -5.37 14.21 9.16
N THR A 150 -6.56 14.12 8.56
CA THR A 150 -7.29 12.86 8.41
C THR A 150 -7.30 12.41 6.96
N ILE A 151 -6.62 11.30 6.67
CA ILE A 151 -6.63 10.65 5.35
C ILE A 151 -7.82 9.69 5.20
N GLY A 152 -8.28 9.48 3.96
CA GLY A 152 -9.32 8.50 3.62
C GLY A 152 -10.75 8.99 3.83
N LEU A 153 -10.96 10.29 3.98
CA LEU A 153 -12.30 10.90 4.05
C LEU A 153 -13.03 10.78 2.71
N LYS A 154 -14.37 10.78 2.76
CA LYS A 154 -15.20 10.73 1.55
C LYS A 154 -14.97 11.97 0.67
N GLY A 155 -14.75 11.75 -0.63
CA GLY A 155 -14.59 12.83 -1.58
C GLY A 155 -13.22 13.47 -1.56
N THR A 156 -12.22 12.85 -0.89
CA THR A 156 -10.84 13.33 -0.89
C THR A 156 -9.91 12.38 -1.63
N LEU A 157 -8.86 12.94 -2.18
CA LEU A 157 -7.68 12.24 -2.69
C LEU A 157 -6.46 13.03 -2.24
N ALA A 158 -5.64 12.41 -1.40
CA ALA A 158 -4.40 13.01 -0.91
C ALA A 158 -3.21 12.73 -1.84
N SER A 159 -2.06 13.33 -1.54
CA SER A 159 -0.79 13.05 -2.21
C SER A 159 0.39 13.12 -1.24
N ARG A 160 1.36 12.25 -1.45
CA ARG A 160 2.69 12.41 -0.86
C ARG A 160 3.50 13.35 -1.76
N ASN A 161 4.09 14.39 -1.18
CA ASN A 161 5.15 15.16 -1.81
C ASN A 161 6.46 14.39 -1.62
N GLN A 162 7.02 13.86 -2.74
CA GLN A 162 8.24 13.04 -2.74
C GLN A 162 9.39 13.81 -3.39
N PRO A 163 10.08 14.66 -2.63
CA PRO A 163 11.13 15.56 -3.15
C PRO A 163 12.51 14.90 -3.08
N ASN A 164 12.65 13.67 -3.58
CA ASN A 164 13.91 12.94 -3.55
C ASN A 164 15.01 13.68 -4.33
N HIS A 165 16.26 13.56 -3.86
CA HIS A 165 17.40 14.19 -4.49
C HIS A 165 18.63 13.28 -4.50
N PRO A 166 19.34 13.11 -5.62
CA PRO A 166 20.44 12.14 -5.77
C PRO A 166 21.65 12.35 -4.83
N THR A 167 21.72 13.49 -4.14
CA THR A 167 22.82 13.80 -3.22
C THR A 167 22.33 14.38 -1.89
N ASP A 168 21.05 14.20 -1.54
CA ASP A 168 20.41 14.77 -0.35
C ASP A 168 20.66 16.28 -0.17
N SER A 169 20.74 17.02 -1.28
CA SER A 169 20.92 18.47 -1.24
C SER A 169 19.73 19.16 -0.59
N VAL A 170 19.91 19.69 0.59
CA VAL A 170 18.86 20.40 1.34
C VAL A 170 18.20 21.51 0.50
N THR A 171 18.99 22.25 -0.29
CA THR A 171 18.48 23.32 -1.16
C THR A 171 17.65 22.75 -2.31
N GLY A 172 18.11 21.66 -2.94
CA GLY A 172 17.39 20.98 -4.02
C GLY A 172 16.07 20.39 -3.50
N ILE A 173 16.11 19.64 -2.40
CA ILE A 173 14.92 19.05 -1.75
C ILE A 173 13.91 20.15 -1.38
N ARG A 174 14.36 21.25 -0.78
CA ARG A 174 13.50 22.39 -0.42
C ARG A 174 12.81 22.99 -1.64
N ALA A 175 13.53 23.18 -2.74
CA ALA A 175 12.95 23.69 -3.99
C ALA A 175 11.86 22.74 -4.53
N THR A 176 12.12 21.44 -4.52
CA THR A 176 11.16 20.41 -4.96
C THR A 176 9.94 20.32 -4.04
N ILE A 177 10.12 20.48 -2.71
CA ILE A 177 8.97 20.57 -1.78
C ILE A 177 8.08 21.75 -2.16
N TYR A 178 8.66 22.93 -2.40
CA TYR A 178 7.90 24.13 -2.76
C TYR A 178 7.19 23.98 -4.10
N GLU A 179 7.83 23.33 -5.08
CA GLU A 179 7.19 22.99 -6.35
C GLU A 179 5.95 22.13 -6.11
N GLY A 180 6.08 21.00 -5.40
CA GLY A 180 4.94 20.12 -5.11
C GLY A 180 3.83 20.82 -4.35
N LEU A 181 4.14 21.63 -3.34
CA LEU A 181 3.16 22.42 -2.60
C LEU A 181 2.42 23.41 -3.51
N SER A 182 3.11 23.99 -4.51
CA SER A 182 2.49 24.94 -5.46
C SER A 182 1.46 24.28 -6.39
N TYR A 183 1.50 22.96 -6.53
CA TYR A 183 0.49 22.14 -7.22
C TYR A 183 -0.54 21.52 -6.27
N GLY A 184 -0.51 21.85 -4.98
CA GLY A 184 -1.40 21.26 -3.97
C GLY A 184 -1.07 19.81 -3.63
N SER A 185 0.22 19.42 -3.73
CA SER A 185 0.72 18.11 -3.35
C SER A 185 1.41 18.17 -1.98
N GLY A 186 1.16 17.18 -1.12
CA GLY A 186 1.80 17.04 0.17
C GLY A 186 0.84 16.98 1.37
N ASP A 187 -0.44 16.86 1.13
CA ASP A 187 -1.45 16.75 2.19
C ASP A 187 -1.40 15.39 2.93
N SER A 188 -0.97 14.31 2.28
CA SER A 188 -0.72 13.05 2.97
C SER A 188 0.56 13.15 3.82
N VAL A 189 1.67 13.48 3.19
CA VAL A 189 2.98 13.56 3.83
C VAL A 189 4.00 14.27 2.93
N ILE A 190 4.98 14.94 3.51
CA ILE A 190 6.24 15.29 2.85
C ILE A 190 7.21 14.15 3.20
N GLY A 191 7.43 13.24 2.25
CA GLY A 191 8.17 11.99 2.45
C GLY A 191 9.39 11.87 1.55
N ILE A 192 10.58 11.75 2.14
CA ILE A 192 11.86 11.74 1.43
C ILE A 192 12.51 10.37 1.57
N ASN A 193 12.91 9.76 0.45
CA ASN A 193 13.83 8.63 0.44
C ASN A 193 15.26 9.21 0.46
N PRO A 194 16.03 9.03 1.54
CA PRO A 194 17.38 9.60 1.61
C PRO A 194 18.38 8.75 0.83
N MET A 195 19.40 9.37 0.26
CA MET A 195 20.58 8.69 -0.28
C MET A 195 21.51 8.19 0.82
N ASP A 196 21.62 8.98 1.90
CA ASP A 196 22.44 8.67 3.07
C ASP A 196 21.52 8.35 4.26
N ASP A 197 21.46 7.07 4.61
CA ASP A 197 20.66 6.52 5.71
C ASP A 197 21.33 6.69 7.09
N SER A 198 22.38 7.50 7.19
CA SER A 198 23.00 7.82 8.48
C SER A 198 22.05 8.64 9.35
N VAL A 199 22.12 8.44 10.68
CA VAL A 199 21.27 9.14 11.63
C VAL A 199 21.40 10.66 11.49
N ASP A 200 22.60 11.17 11.29
CA ASP A 200 22.86 12.61 11.17
C ASP A 200 22.26 13.20 9.88
N SER A 201 22.32 12.47 8.76
CA SER A 201 21.66 12.87 7.50
C SER A 201 20.14 12.88 7.65
N VAL A 202 19.58 11.80 8.22
CA VAL A 202 18.14 11.69 8.47
C VAL A 202 17.64 12.79 9.41
N MET A 203 18.34 13.07 10.50
CA MET A 203 17.99 14.18 11.42
C MET A 203 17.99 15.54 10.71
N ARG A 204 19.01 15.82 9.90
CA ARG A 204 19.09 17.07 9.14
C ARG A 204 17.90 17.24 8.19
N LEU A 205 17.45 16.16 7.51
CA LEU A 205 16.30 16.20 6.61
C LEU A 205 14.98 16.35 7.41
N LEU A 206 14.85 15.70 8.58
CA LEU A 206 13.71 15.84 9.46
C LEU A 206 13.58 17.29 9.99
N GLU A 207 14.67 17.88 10.44
CA GLU A 207 14.72 19.27 10.91
C GLU A 207 14.32 20.25 9.80
N MET A 208 14.88 20.08 8.59
CA MET A 208 14.58 20.92 7.43
C MET A 208 13.11 20.84 7.01
N THR A 209 12.55 19.62 6.93
CA THR A 209 11.14 19.43 6.56
C THR A 209 10.21 19.98 7.64
N TYR A 210 10.53 19.77 8.91
CA TYR A 210 9.78 20.31 10.04
C TYR A 210 9.81 21.85 10.06
N GLU A 211 10.99 22.46 9.81
CA GLU A 211 11.12 23.93 9.66
C GLU A 211 10.17 24.47 8.57
N ILE A 212 10.10 23.81 7.42
CA ILE A 212 9.19 24.20 6.32
C ILE A 212 7.72 24.12 6.78
N ILE A 213 7.34 22.99 7.38
CA ILE A 213 5.98 22.77 7.88
C ILE A 213 5.58 23.86 8.89
N GLN A 214 6.45 24.16 9.84
CA GLN A 214 6.19 25.17 10.87
C GLN A 214 6.16 26.59 10.30
N LYS A 215 7.14 26.97 9.45
CA LYS A 215 7.21 28.29 8.83
C LYS A 215 5.95 28.65 8.06
N TRP A 216 5.44 27.70 7.28
CA TRP A 216 4.29 27.90 6.42
C TRP A 216 2.97 27.40 7.02
N ARG A 217 3.01 26.86 8.25
CA ARG A 217 1.86 26.28 8.97
C ARG A 217 1.10 25.26 8.11
N ILE A 218 1.84 24.38 7.45
CA ILE A 218 1.25 23.40 6.53
C ILE A 218 0.59 22.30 7.35
N PRO A 219 -0.69 21.99 7.17
CA PRO A 219 -1.36 20.90 7.89
C PRO A 219 -1.00 19.54 7.28
N THR A 220 0.22 19.10 7.51
CA THR A 220 0.80 17.84 7.05
C THR A 220 1.81 17.31 8.06
N GLN A 221 2.41 16.19 7.78
CA GLN A 221 3.49 15.56 8.53
C GLN A 221 4.69 15.30 7.63
N ASN A 222 5.87 15.13 8.23
CA ASN A 222 7.07 14.72 7.54
C ASN A 222 7.37 13.24 7.79
N CYS A 223 8.13 12.63 6.88
CA CYS A 223 8.71 11.31 7.04
C CYS A 223 10.02 11.22 6.25
N ILE A 224 11.07 10.69 6.85
CA ILE A 224 12.27 10.28 6.11
C ILE A 224 12.26 8.76 6.04
N LEU A 225 12.25 8.22 4.81
CA LEU A 225 12.05 6.79 4.53
C LEU A 225 13.37 6.03 4.67
N ALA A 226 14.00 6.18 5.83
CA ALA A 226 15.19 5.47 6.26
C ALA A 226 14.82 4.16 6.96
N HIS A 227 15.78 3.25 7.14
CA HIS A 227 15.55 2.05 7.92
C HIS A 227 15.03 2.37 9.33
N VAL A 228 14.14 1.53 9.87
CA VAL A 228 13.46 1.80 11.15
C VAL A 228 14.43 2.01 12.31
N THR A 229 15.58 1.32 12.32
CA THR A 229 16.61 1.48 13.36
C THR A 229 17.22 2.88 13.37
N THR A 230 17.46 3.47 12.19
CA THR A 230 17.93 4.85 12.03
C THR A 230 16.89 5.83 12.56
N GLN A 231 15.61 5.61 12.24
CA GLN A 231 14.53 6.47 12.72
C GLN A 231 14.31 6.37 14.23
N MET A 232 14.41 5.17 14.81
CA MET A 232 14.36 4.98 16.27
C MET A 232 15.47 5.75 16.97
N GLU A 233 16.68 5.77 16.42
CA GLU A 233 17.79 6.54 16.98
C GLU A 233 17.57 8.03 16.82
N ALA A 234 17.05 8.48 15.66
CA ALA A 234 16.68 9.88 15.44
C ALA A 234 15.62 10.35 16.45
N LEU A 235 14.59 9.54 16.72
CA LEU A 235 13.58 9.80 17.75
C LEU A 235 14.21 9.93 19.14
N ARG A 236 15.13 9.02 19.51
CA ARG A 236 15.82 9.07 20.81
C ARG A 236 16.68 10.33 20.99
N ARG A 237 17.24 10.83 19.89
CA ARG A 237 18.00 12.10 19.86
C ARG A 237 17.12 13.34 19.79
N GLY A 238 15.78 13.19 19.74
CA GLY A 238 14.83 14.30 19.74
C GLY A 238 14.57 14.93 18.37
N ALA A 239 14.86 14.24 17.28
CA ALA A 239 14.52 14.72 15.93
C ALA A 239 13.00 14.84 15.76
N PRO A 240 12.50 15.84 15.00
CA PRO A 240 11.06 16.08 14.84
C PRO A 240 10.45 15.14 13.79
N VAL A 241 10.31 13.86 14.14
CA VAL A 241 9.71 12.82 13.29
C VAL A 241 8.20 12.95 13.32
N GLY A 242 7.56 13.09 12.15
CA GLY A 242 6.09 13.10 12.02
C GLY A 242 5.53 11.70 11.92
N LEU A 243 6.06 10.87 11.03
CA LEU A 243 5.72 9.45 10.87
C LEU A 243 6.99 8.61 10.86
N VAL A 244 6.89 7.39 11.38
CA VAL A 244 7.96 6.38 11.35
C VAL A 244 7.70 5.42 10.20
N PHE A 245 8.70 5.22 9.37
CA PHE A 245 8.64 4.40 8.16
C PHE A 245 9.30 3.04 8.34
N GLN A 246 8.77 2.02 7.65
CA GLN A 246 9.48 0.78 7.33
C GLN A 246 8.84 0.07 6.13
N SER A 247 9.66 -0.55 5.27
CA SER A 247 9.20 -1.51 4.27
C SER A 247 8.97 -2.88 4.93
N LEU A 248 7.86 -3.54 4.58
CA LEU A 248 7.46 -4.82 5.15
C LEU A 248 7.42 -5.92 4.08
N ALA A 249 7.61 -7.17 4.52
CA ALA A 249 7.45 -8.37 3.71
C ALA A 249 6.48 -9.37 4.35
N GLY A 250 5.95 -10.30 3.54
CA GLY A 250 4.89 -11.24 3.93
C GLY A 250 5.36 -12.50 4.65
N SER A 251 6.66 -12.62 4.97
CA SER A 251 7.22 -13.73 5.75
C SER A 251 8.26 -13.22 6.74
N GLN A 252 8.43 -13.94 7.85
CA GLN A 252 9.47 -13.63 8.82
C GLN A 252 10.86 -13.61 8.15
N LYS A 253 11.16 -14.64 7.36
CA LYS A 253 12.44 -14.77 6.66
C LYS A 253 12.75 -13.59 5.75
N ALA A 254 11.74 -13.04 5.05
CA ALA A 254 11.92 -11.87 4.20
C ALA A 254 12.11 -10.59 5.04
N ASN A 255 11.38 -10.43 6.14
CA ASN A 255 11.58 -9.32 7.07
C ASN A 255 12.97 -9.35 7.70
N GLU A 256 13.46 -10.53 8.10
CA GLU A 256 14.83 -10.71 8.60
C GLU A 256 15.89 -10.35 7.54
N ALA A 257 15.65 -10.67 6.26
CA ALA A 257 16.52 -10.25 5.17
C ALA A 257 16.54 -8.72 4.99
N PHE A 258 15.45 -8.03 5.36
CA PHE A 258 15.38 -6.55 5.40
C PHE A 258 15.92 -5.96 6.72
N GLY A 259 16.43 -6.80 7.62
CA GLY A 259 16.98 -6.36 8.90
C GLY A 259 15.96 -6.05 9.97
N ILE A 260 14.71 -6.53 9.86
CA ILE A 260 13.62 -6.26 10.79
C ILE A 260 12.95 -7.53 11.30
N ASN A 261 12.26 -7.41 12.43
CA ASN A 261 11.36 -8.41 13.00
C ASN A 261 10.21 -7.72 13.75
N VAL A 262 9.23 -8.50 14.19
CA VAL A 262 8.05 -7.95 14.90
C VAL A 262 8.43 -7.23 16.20
N ALA A 263 9.40 -7.74 16.97
CA ALA A 263 9.83 -7.10 18.21
C ALA A 263 10.42 -5.71 17.97
N MET A 264 11.20 -5.55 16.89
CA MET A 264 11.76 -4.25 16.49
C MET A 264 10.66 -3.29 16.03
N LEU A 265 9.65 -3.78 15.30
CA LEU A 265 8.50 -2.96 14.90
C LEU A 265 7.64 -2.53 16.12
N ASP A 266 7.46 -3.43 17.10
CA ASP A 266 6.79 -3.12 18.36
C ASP A 266 7.52 -2.02 19.14
N GLU A 267 8.86 -2.07 19.21
CA GLU A 267 9.68 -1.02 19.82
C GLU A 267 9.57 0.31 19.04
N ALA A 268 9.66 0.27 17.71
CA ALA A 268 9.53 1.45 16.88
C ALA A 268 8.16 2.13 17.04
N TYR A 269 7.10 1.33 17.10
CA TYR A 269 5.75 1.82 17.33
C TYR A 269 5.60 2.48 18.71
N ALA A 270 6.15 1.87 19.77
CA ALA A 270 6.15 2.45 21.12
C ALA A 270 6.93 3.78 21.18
N LEU A 271 8.08 3.88 20.50
CA LEU A 271 8.85 5.11 20.37
C LEU A 271 8.07 6.17 19.57
N ALA A 272 7.42 5.78 18.49
CA ALA A 272 6.60 6.68 17.68
C ALA A 272 5.46 7.30 18.50
N GLN A 273 4.71 6.48 19.25
CA GLN A 273 3.65 6.96 20.15
C GLN A 273 4.14 7.94 21.20
N LYS A 274 5.39 7.83 21.63
CA LYS A 274 5.95 8.65 22.69
C LYS A 274 6.61 9.93 22.20
N TYR A 275 7.21 9.91 21.01
CA TYR A 275 8.14 10.96 20.61
C TYR A 275 7.81 11.62 19.26
N CYS A 276 6.92 11.05 18.43
CA CYS A 276 6.52 11.71 17.19
C CYS A 276 5.88 13.06 17.47
N VAL A 277 6.16 14.04 16.59
CA VAL A 277 5.64 15.41 16.69
C VAL A 277 4.26 15.58 16.07
N SER A 278 3.76 14.60 15.32
CA SER A 278 2.39 14.59 14.83
C SER A 278 1.38 14.32 15.95
N SER A 279 0.15 14.76 15.76
CA SER A 279 -0.91 14.65 16.77
C SER A 279 -1.36 13.20 17.01
N GLY A 280 -1.16 12.31 16.05
CA GLY A 280 -1.57 10.91 16.13
C GLY A 280 -3.09 10.71 16.16
N PRO A 281 -3.59 9.50 16.43
CA PRO A 281 -2.90 8.34 17.01
C PRO A 281 -2.14 7.43 16.03
N ASN A 282 -2.17 7.71 14.73
CA ASN A 282 -1.58 6.86 13.71
C ASN A 282 -0.22 7.43 13.30
N TYR A 283 0.87 6.74 13.66
CA TYR A 283 2.24 7.25 13.51
C TYR A 283 3.10 6.47 12.52
N MET A 284 2.61 5.30 12.04
CA MET A 284 3.41 4.42 11.17
C MET A 284 3.08 4.65 9.70
N TYR A 285 4.10 4.60 8.87
CA TYR A 285 4.01 4.57 7.43
C TYR A 285 4.73 3.32 6.91
N PHE A 286 4.02 2.44 6.22
CA PHE A 286 4.60 1.23 5.64
C PHE A 286 4.57 1.26 4.12
N GLU A 287 5.60 0.70 3.51
CA GLU A 287 5.64 0.42 2.09
C GLU A 287 5.82 -1.07 1.83
N THR A 288 5.28 -1.54 0.72
CA THR A 288 5.31 -2.91 0.28
C THR A 288 5.11 -2.97 -1.24
N GLY A 289 5.16 -4.17 -1.80
CA GLY A 289 4.88 -4.42 -3.22
C GLY A 289 5.02 -5.89 -3.54
N GLN A 290 4.17 -6.38 -4.45
CA GLN A 290 4.23 -7.77 -4.90
C GLN A 290 5.62 -8.10 -5.46
N GLY A 291 6.19 -9.20 -5.00
CA GLY A 291 7.54 -9.66 -5.38
C GLY A 291 8.61 -9.48 -4.29
N SER A 292 8.37 -8.70 -3.23
CA SER A 292 9.37 -8.41 -2.20
C SER A 292 9.94 -9.67 -1.52
N ALA A 293 9.09 -10.63 -1.13
CA ALA A 293 9.55 -11.87 -0.53
C ALA A 293 10.23 -12.81 -1.55
N LEU A 294 9.83 -12.75 -2.83
CA LEU A 294 10.48 -13.51 -3.90
C LEU A 294 11.89 -12.97 -4.17
N SER A 295 12.07 -11.65 -4.16
CA SER A 295 13.39 -11.01 -4.36
C SER A 295 14.39 -11.38 -3.25
N ALA A 296 13.89 -11.68 -2.05
CA ALA A 296 14.69 -12.15 -0.91
C ALA A 296 14.86 -13.68 -0.85
N GLU A 297 14.38 -14.42 -1.86
CA GLU A 297 14.32 -15.90 -1.84
C GLU A 297 13.63 -16.47 -0.58
N ALA A 298 12.62 -15.78 -0.09
CA ALA A 298 11.98 -16.02 1.20
C ALA A 298 10.46 -16.23 1.09
N HIS A 299 9.99 -16.74 -0.06
CA HIS A 299 8.55 -16.88 -0.36
C HIS A 299 7.94 -18.20 0.13
N ASP A 300 8.74 -19.15 0.58
CA ASP A 300 8.30 -20.47 1.10
C ASP A 300 7.30 -21.22 0.19
N GLY A 301 7.38 -21.00 -1.11
CA GLY A 301 6.46 -21.59 -2.11
C GLY A 301 5.08 -20.92 -2.16
N ALA A 302 4.87 -19.82 -1.45
CA ALA A 302 3.67 -19.00 -1.56
C ALA A 302 3.78 -18.00 -2.71
N ASP A 303 2.66 -17.69 -3.35
CA ASP A 303 2.58 -16.72 -4.44
C ASP A 303 2.65 -15.28 -3.94
N GLN A 304 3.09 -14.38 -4.83
CA GLN A 304 3.36 -13.00 -4.46
C GLN A 304 2.11 -12.21 -4.01
N LEU A 305 0.91 -12.53 -4.52
CA LEU A 305 -0.33 -11.90 -4.04
C LEU A 305 -0.66 -12.35 -2.61
N THR A 306 -0.54 -13.64 -2.31
CA THR A 306 -0.81 -14.15 -0.95
C THR A 306 0.19 -13.56 0.05
N LEU A 307 1.47 -13.45 -0.32
CA LEU A 307 2.48 -12.81 0.51
C LEU A 307 2.19 -11.33 0.74
N GLU A 308 1.70 -10.61 -0.27
CA GLU A 308 1.30 -9.22 -0.14
C GLU A 308 0.12 -9.04 0.83
N ALA A 309 -0.91 -9.89 0.76
CA ALA A 309 -2.01 -9.88 1.73
C ALA A 309 -1.52 -10.07 3.18
N ARG A 310 -0.48 -10.88 3.37
CA ARG A 310 0.12 -11.12 4.69
C ARG A 310 0.85 -9.89 5.24
N ILE A 311 1.43 -9.06 4.37
CA ILE A 311 2.02 -7.78 4.76
C ILE A 311 0.95 -6.87 5.38
N TYR A 312 -0.22 -6.77 4.74
CA TYR A 312 -1.33 -5.98 5.29
C TYR A 312 -1.83 -6.52 6.64
N GLY A 313 -1.84 -7.84 6.79
CA GLY A 313 -2.13 -8.48 8.08
C GLY A 313 -1.14 -8.10 9.18
N LEU A 314 0.16 -8.03 8.87
CA LEU A 314 1.20 -7.55 9.78
C LEU A 314 1.04 -6.06 10.06
N ALA A 315 0.86 -5.23 9.03
CA ALA A 315 0.75 -3.79 9.15
C ALA A 315 -0.43 -3.35 10.02
N LYS A 316 -1.57 -4.06 9.94
CA LYS A 316 -2.78 -3.78 10.73
C LYS A 316 -2.51 -3.72 12.24
N ARG A 317 -1.55 -4.50 12.76
CA ARG A 317 -1.16 -4.51 14.18
C ARG A 317 -0.77 -3.12 14.69
N TYR A 318 -0.20 -2.30 13.83
CA TYR A 318 0.36 -0.97 14.18
C TYR A 318 -0.56 0.19 13.85
N ALA A 319 -1.80 -0.08 13.42
CA ALA A 319 -2.77 0.95 13.02
C ALA A 319 -2.11 2.10 12.23
N PRO A 320 -1.49 1.83 11.06
CA PRO A 320 -0.68 2.82 10.36
C PRO A 320 -1.51 4.02 9.89
N PHE A 321 -0.86 5.19 9.79
CA PHE A 321 -1.45 6.34 9.12
C PHE A 321 -1.70 6.04 7.65
N GLN A 322 -0.73 5.40 7.02
CA GLN A 322 -0.83 5.00 5.61
C GLN A 322 0.03 3.77 5.30
N VAL A 323 -0.43 2.99 4.33
CA VAL A 323 0.35 1.93 3.69
C VAL A 323 0.35 2.19 2.19
N ASN A 324 1.52 2.08 1.59
CA ASN A 324 1.73 2.26 0.17
C ASN A 324 2.09 0.93 -0.49
N THR A 325 1.40 0.57 -1.56
CA THR A 325 1.88 -0.47 -2.45
C THR A 325 2.68 0.16 -3.59
N VAL A 326 3.90 -0.32 -3.80
CA VAL A 326 4.82 0.16 -4.83
C VAL A 326 4.81 -0.83 -5.98
N VAL A 327 3.92 -0.61 -6.94
CA VAL A 327 3.75 -1.54 -8.06
C VAL A 327 4.79 -1.28 -9.16
N GLY A 328 5.51 -2.32 -9.56
CA GLY A 328 6.50 -2.24 -10.65
C GLY A 328 7.89 -1.73 -10.27
N PHE A 329 8.14 -1.29 -9.03
CA PHE A 329 9.45 -0.82 -8.58
C PHE A 329 10.44 -1.96 -8.32
N ILE A 330 9.98 -3.11 -7.78
CA ILE A 330 10.86 -4.24 -7.45
C ILE A 330 11.53 -4.80 -8.71
N GLY A 331 10.87 -4.70 -9.87
CA GLY A 331 11.46 -5.00 -11.16
C GLY A 331 10.57 -5.86 -12.05
N PRO A 332 10.91 -5.92 -13.36
CA PRO A 332 10.15 -6.69 -14.35
C PRO A 332 10.24 -8.20 -14.13
N GLU A 333 11.17 -8.68 -13.31
CA GLU A 333 11.27 -10.08 -12.89
C GLU A 333 10.03 -10.53 -12.16
N TYR A 334 9.31 -9.62 -11.48
CA TYR A 334 8.14 -9.90 -10.66
C TYR A 334 6.84 -9.42 -11.30
N LEU A 335 6.83 -8.24 -11.92
CA LEU A 335 5.73 -7.63 -12.67
C LEU A 335 6.27 -7.08 -14.00
N TYR A 336 6.22 -7.90 -15.06
CA TYR A 336 6.94 -7.64 -16.30
C TYR A 336 6.36 -6.50 -17.13
N ASP A 337 5.05 -6.33 -17.15
CA ASP A 337 4.36 -5.42 -18.06
C ASP A 337 3.20 -4.67 -17.38
N ALA A 338 2.66 -3.70 -18.11
CA ALA A 338 1.56 -2.86 -17.67
C ALA A 338 0.32 -3.66 -17.23
N VAL A 339 0.07 -4.83 -17.81
CA VAL A 339 -1.09 -5.68 -17.45
C VAL A 339 -0.89 -6.24 -16.05
N GLN A 340 0.30 -6.78 -15.76
CA GLN A 340 0.64 -7.30 -14.44
C GLN A 340 0.70 -6.19 -13.39
N ILE A 341 1.29 -5.03 -13.73
CA ILE A 341 1.37 -3.85 -12.85
C ILE A 341 -0.05 -3.36 -12.50
N THR A 342 -0.92 -3.19 -13.49
CA THR A 342 -2.31 -2.76 -13.28
C THR A 342 -3.06 -3.75 -12.38
N ARG A 343 -2.90 -5.05 -12.66
CA ARG A 343 -3.57 -6.10 -11.90
C ARG A 343 -3.08 -6.10 -10.45
N ALA A 344 -1.77 -6.05 -10.21
CA ALA A 344 -1.18 -6.01 -8.88
C ALA A 344 -1.65 -4.78 -8.09
N GLY A 345 -1.64 -3.59 -8.68
CA GLY A 345 -2.10 -2.38 -7.99
C GLY A 345 -3.56 -2.46 -7.53
N LEU A 346 -4.45 -3.02 -8.35
CA LEU A 346 -5.86 -3.21 -7.99
C LEU A 346 -6.04 -4.27 -6.89
N GLU A 347 -5.30 -5.39 -6.96
CA GLU A 347 -5.30 -6.45 -5.95
C GLU A 347 -4.81 -5.92 -4.60
N ASP A 348 -3.67 -5.27 -4.57
CA ASP A 348 -3.03 -4.76 -3.37
C ASP A 348 -3.90 -3.72 -2.67
N HIS A 349 -4.42 -2.77 -3.45
CA HIS A 349 -5.33 -1.76 -2.95
C HIS A 349 -6.60 -2.37 -2.33
N PHE A 350 -7.23 -3.34 -3.02
CA PHE A 350 -8.41 -4.02 -2.50
C PHE A 350 -8.09 -4.80 -1.22
N MET A 351 -6.99 -5.58 -1.21
CA MET A 351 -6.60 -6.39 -0.06
C MET A 351 -6.28 -5.54 1.17
N GLY A 352 -5.56 -4.44 0.99
CA GLY A 352 -5.25 -3.51 2.07
C GLY A 352 -6.51 -2.86 2.65
N LYS A 353 -7.43 -2.39 1.80
CA LYS A 353 -8.72 -1.84 2.24
C LYS A 353 -9.59 -2.89 2.93
N LEU A 354 -9.65 -4.12 2.41
CA LEU A 354 -10.38 -5.22 3.04
C LEU A 354 -9.75 -5.61 4.39
N THR A 355 -8.45 -5.45 4.57
CA THR A 355 -7.78 -5.61 5.87
C THR A 355 -8.14 -4.49 6.86
N GLY A 356 -8.61 -3.34 6.38
CA GLY A 356 -9.01 -2.18 7.19
C GLY A 356 -7.95 -1.07 7.25
N ILE A 357 -7.03 -1.02 6.30
CA ILE A 357 -5.88 -0.10 6.27
C ILE A 357 -6.15 1.05 5.29
N SER A 358 -5.63 2.24 5.61
CA SER A 358 -5.55 3.38 4.70
C SER A 358 -4.51 3.11 3.61
N MET A 359 -4.97 2.89 2.37
CA MET A 359 -4.14 2.48 1.26
C MET A 359 -3.88 3.62 0.27
N GLY A 360 -2.60 3.79 -0.05
CA GLY A 360 -2.14 4.51 -1.22
C GLY A 360 -1.46 3.59 -2.22
N CYS A 361 -1.10 4.13 -3.36
CA CYS A 361 -0.35 3.42 -4.37
C CYS A 361 0.73 4.32 -4.97
N ASP A 362 1.92 3.79 -5.06
CA ASP A 362 2.92 4.27 -5.99
C ASP A 362 2.67 3.57 -7.34
N ALA A 363 1.82 4.21 -8.15
CA ALA A 363 1.56 3.76 -9.50
C ALA A 363 2.80 4.07 -10.34
N CYS A 364 3.67 3.08 -10.51
CA CYS A 364 5.02 3.28 -11.03
C CYS A 364 5.51 2.13 -11.92
N TYR A 365 6.59 2.37 -12.62
CA TYR A 365 7.35 1.36 -13.37
C TYR A 365 8.83 1.76 -13.43
N THR A 366 9.69 0.78 -13.62
CA THR A 366 11.09 1.00 -13.97
C THR A 366 11.25 0.94 -15.49
N ASN A 367 12.30 1.60 -16.02
CA ASN A 367 12.59 1.64 -17.47
C ASN A 367 12.81 0.26 -18.11
N HIS A 368 12.98 -0.79 -17.30
CA HIS A 368 13.14 -2.18 -17.77
C HIS A 368 11.79 -2.89 -17.97
N ALA A 369 10.72 -2.41 -17.36
CA ALA A 369 9.39 -2.97 -17.50
C ALA A 369 8.78 -2.61 -18.87
N ARG A 370 7.92 -3.48 -19.38
CA ARG A 370 7.13 -3.21 -20.59
C ARG A 370 5.89 -2.38 -20.24
N ALA A 371 6.12 -1.16 -19.83
CA ALA A 371 5.10 -0.20 -19.44
C ALA A 371 5.49 1.21 -19.87
N THR A 372 4.54 2.11 -19.86
CA THR A 372 4.67 3.52 -20.22
C THR A 372 3.98 4.42 -19.22
N GLN A 373 4.21 5.72 -19.27
CA GLN A 373 3.52 6.70 -18.42
C GLN A 373 1.99 6.62 -18.58
N ASN A 374 1.49 6.40 -19.81
CA ASN A 374 0.05 6.24 -20.04
C ASN A 374 -0.56 5.08 -19.26
N ASP A 375 0.19 3.98 -19.07
CA ASP A 375 -0.29 2.82 -18.32
C ASP A 375 -0.43 3.15 -16.83
N ILE A 376 0.49 3.95 -16.30
CA ILE A 376 0.47 4.40 -14.91
C ILE A 376 -0.65 5.40 -14.66
N GLU A 377 -0.89 6.33 -15.57
CA GLU A 377 -2.03 7.25 -15.53
C GLU A 377 -3.36 6.49 -15.57
N ASN A 378 -3.49 5.47 -16.43
CA ASN A 378 -4.66 4.60 -16.46
C ASN A 378 -4.87 3.89 -15.12
N LEU A 379 -3.82 3.33 -14.52
CA LEU A 379 -3.89 2.69 -13.22
C LEU A 379 -4.33 3.69 -12.13
N ALA A 380 -3.79 4.91 -12.15
CA ALA A 380 -4.15 5.96 -11.20
C ALA A 380 -5.65 6.33 -11.29
N VAL A 381 -6.23 6.40 -12.51
CA VAL A 381 -7.67 6.61 -12.73
C VAL A 381 -8.48 5.45 -12.12
N LEU A 382 -8.10 4.20 -12.39
CA LEU A 382 -8.79 3.00 -11.87
C LEU A 382 -8.74 2.94 -10.34
N LEU A 383 -7.58 3.20 -9.74
CA LEU A 383 -7.39 3.22 -8.30
C LEU A 383 -8.17 4.37 -7.63
N THR A 384 -8.23 5.54 -8.27
CA THR A 384 -9.03 6.66 -7.77
C THR A 384 -10.52 6.30 -7.77
N ALA A 385 -11.01 5.65 -8.83
CA ALA A 385 -12.38 5.13 -8.89
C ALA A 385 -12.64 4.06 -7.81
N ALA A 386 -11.63 3.25 -7.47
CA ALA A 386 -11.67 2.28 -6.38
C ALA A 386 -11.61 2.93 -4.98
N GLY A 387 -11.37 4.25 -4.88
CA GLY A 387 -11.28 4.99 -3.62
C GLY A 387 -9.91 4.88 -2.96
N CYS A 388 -8.84 4.95 -3.73
CA CYS A 388 -7.47 5.08 -3.24
C CYS A 388 -7.34 6.38 -2.43
N ASN A 389 -6.61 6.31 -1.31
CA ASN A 389 -6.53 7.45 -0.39
C ASN A 389 -5.48 8.48 -0.82
N TYR A 390 -4.39 8.04 -1.47
CA TYR A 390 -3.34 8.95 -1.93
C TYR A 390 -2.44 8.31 -3.00
N PHE A 391 -1.76 9.16 -3.76
CA PHE A 391 -0.70 8.79 -4.69
C PHE A 391 0.62 9.47 -4.34
N MET A 392 1.70 8.96 -4.92
CA MET A 392 2.99 9.67 -4.93
C MET A 392 2.90 10.87 -5.85
N GLY A 393 3.61 11.94 -5.49
CA GLY A 393 3.86 13.07 -6.35
C GLY A 393 5.35 13.31 -6.46
N VAL A 394 5.88 13.20 -7.66
CA VAL A 394 7.28 13.53 -7.98
C VAL A 394 7.34 14.58 -9.08
N PRO A 395 8.47 15.30 -9.22
CA PRO A 395 8.62 16.27 -10.30
C PRO A 395 8.48 15.58 -11.66
N MET A 396 7.55 16.04 -12.50
CA MET A 396 7.33 15.55 -13.87
C MET A 396 7.13 14.02 -14.02
N GLY A 397 6.82 13.31 -12.93
CA GLY A 397 6.65 11.87 -12.96
C GLY A 397 7.95 11.06 -13.00
N ASP A 398 9.10 11.69 -12.82
CA ASP A 398 10.42 11.07 -12.90
C ASP A 398 11.20 11.26 -11.59
N ASP A 399 11.48 10.18 -10.89
CA ASP A 399 12.30 10.18 -9.68
C ASP A 399 13.76 9.88 -10.04
N ALA A 400 14.55 10.93 -10.17
CA ALA A 400 15.96 10.83 -10.56
C ALA A 400 16.84 10.13 -9.51
N MET A 401 16.43 10.10 -8.24
CA MET A 401 17.18 9.44 -7.17
C MET A 401 16.92 7.92 -7.19
N LEU A 402 15.66 7.49 -7.32
CA LEU A 402 15.28 6.09 -7.35
C LEU A 402 15.28 5.48 -8.76
N SER A 403 15.48 6.31 -9.79
CA SER A 403 15.56 5.89 -11.21
C SER A 403 14.31 5.12 -11.67
N TYR A 404 13.12 5.62 -11.33
CA TYR A 404 11.85 5.06 -11.76
C TYR A 404 10.85 6.15 -12.13
N GLN A 405 9.78 5.79 -12.82
CA GLN A 405 8.70 6.70 -13.20
C GLN A 405 7.44 6.38 -12.38
N CYS A 406 6.75 7.42 -11.92
CA CYS A 406 5.48 7.31 -11.21
C CYS A 406 4.55 8.50 -11.48
N THR A 407 3.51 8.67 -10.69
CA THR A 407 2.60 9.81 -10.80
C THR A 407 3.28 11.13 -10.42
N SER A 408 2.98 12.19 -11.16
CA SER A 408 3.49 13.54 -10.93
C SER A 408 2.60 14.36 -9.98
N TYR A 409 3.07 15.55 -9.57
CA TYR A 409 2.24 16.53 -8.86
C TYR A 409 0.99 16.92 -9.67
N HIS A 410 1.11 16.98 -11.01
CA HIS A 410 -0.01 17.31 -11.91
C HIS A 410 -1.07 16.22 -11.94
N ASP A 411 -0.66 14.94 -11.90
CA ASP A 411 -1.58 13.81 -12.02
C ASP A 411 -2.59 13.80 -10.88
N THR A 412 -2.15 14.00 -9.63
CA THR A 412 -3.09 14.08 -8.50
C THR A 412 -4.02 15.26 -8.62
N ALA A 413 -3.52 16.44 -9.03
CA ALA A 413 -4.35 17.61 -9.26
C ALA A 413 -5.39 17.37 -10.37
N THR A 414 -4.99 16.72 -11.46
CA THR A 414 -5.87 16.36 -12.57
C THR A 414 -6.93 15.34 -12.14
N LEU A 415 -6.55 14.29 -11.39
CA LEU A 415 -7.47 13.27 -10.89
C LEU A 415 -8.53 13.88 -9.96
N ARG A 416 -8.14 14.83 -9.09
CA ARG A 416 -9.09 15.56 -8.24
C ARG A 416 -10.14 16.28 -9.07
N GLN A 417 -9.74 17.01 -10.11
CA GLN A 417 -10.67 17.71 -11.00
C GLN A 417 -11.53 16.73 -11.81
N LEU A 418 -10.91 15.72 -12.40
CA LEU A 418 -11.58 14.75 -13.27
C LEU A 418 -12.70 13.99 -12.55
N LEU A 419 -12.47 13.62 -11.28
CA LEU A 419 -13.37 12.76 -10.51
C LEU A 419 -14.12 13.51 -9.39
N GLY A 420 -14.02 14.84 -9.36
CA GLY A 420 -14.73 15.70 -8.39
C GLY A 420 -14.26 15.49 -6.95
N LEU A 421 -12.97 15.20 -6.77
CA LEU A 421 -12.35 15.00 -5.47
C LEU A 421 -11.62 16.27 -5.00
N ARG A 422 -11.33 16.31 -3.70
CA ARG A 422 -10.71 17.46 -3.02
C ARG A 422 -9.43 17.02 -2.32
N PRO A 423 -8.49 17.93 -2.03
CA PRO A 423 -7.45 17.69 -1.02
C PRO A 423 -8.07 17.34 0.34
N LEU A 424 -7.25 16.95 1.30
CA LEU A 424 -7.71 16.82 2.68
C LEU A 424 -8.20 18.19 3.20
N PRO A 425 -9.30 18.24 3.98
CA PRO A 425 -9.98 19.49 4.31
C PRO A 425 -9.08 20.56 4.94
N GLU A 426 -8.19 20.15 5.86
CA GLU A 426 -7.27 21.06 6.52
C GLU A 426 -6.26 21.66 5.54
N PHE A 427 -5.78 20.84 4.60
CA PHE A 427 -4.82 21.26 3.58
C PHE A 427 -5.50 22.12 2.49
N GLU A 428 -6.73 21.80 2.14
CA GLU A 428 -7.55 22.62 1.24
C GLU A 428 -7.75 24.03 1.79
N ALA A 429 -8.15 24.14 3.06
CA ALA A 429 -8.31 25.44 3.73
C ALA A 429 -6.99 26.24 3.74
N TRP A 430 -5.85 25.56 3.95
CA TRP A 430 -4.54 26.18 3.86
C TRP A 430 -4.20 26.66 2.44
N LEU A 431 -4.50 25.87 1.41
CA LEU A 431 -4.29 26.24 -0.01
C LEU A 431 -5.14 27.47 -0.39
N GLU A 432 -6.36 27.57 0.14
CA GLU A 432 -7.25 28.72 -0.08
C GLU A 432 -6.72 29.97 0.62
N ASP A 433 -6.25 29.84 1.87
CA ASP A 433 -5.70 30.94 2.65
C ASP A 433 -4.46 31.57 1.98
N ILE A 434 -3.58 30.76 1.39
CA ILE A 434 -2.41 31.24 0.64
C ILE A 434 -2.72 31.61 -0.82
N GLY A 435 -3.97 31.41 -1.26
CA GLY A 435 -4.46 31.78 -2.59
C GLY A 435 -4.00 30.89 -3.73
N LEU A 436 -3.56 29.66 -3.44
CA LEU A 436 -3.24 28.63 -4.43
C LEU A 436 -4.49 27.86 -4.91
N MET A 437 -5.55 27.85 -4.12
CA MET A 437 -6.83 27.22 -4.45
C MET A 437 -7.99 28.19 -4.22
N LYS A 438 -9.09 28.00 -4.95
CA LYS A 438 -10.35 28.66 -4.75
C LYS A 438 -11.48 27.73 -5.17
N ASP A 439 -12.46 27.54 -4.28
CA ASP A 439 -13.63 26.68 -4.52
C ASP A 439 -13.24 25.26 -4.99
N GLY A 440 -12.13 24.72 -4.48
CA GLY A 440 -11.60 23.40 -4.81
C GLY A 440 -10.85 23.28 -6.12
N VAL A 441 -10.57 24.38 -6.78
CA VAL A 441 -9.81 24.41 -8.03
C VAL A 441 -8.52 25.21 -7.83
N LEU A 442 -7.41 24.69 -8.35
CA LEU A 442 -6.13 25.41 -8.35
C LEU A 442 -6.27 26.71 -9.15
N THR A 443 -5.72 27.79 -8.60
CA THR A 443 -5.72 29.12 -9.26
C THR A 443 -4.63 29.22 -10.32
N ALA A 444 -4.59 30.31 -11.06
CA ALA A 444 -3.52 30.61 -12.03
C ALA A 444 -2.11 30.73 -11.40
N LYS A 445 -2.01 30.66 -10.05
CA LYS A 445 -0.72 30.60 -9.32
C LYS A 445 -0.17 29.17 -9.18
N ALA A 446 -0.93 28.15 -9.61
CA ALA A 446 -0.44 26.77 -9.56
C ALA A 446 0.87 26.63 -10.35
N GLY A 447 1.84 25.97 -9.73
CA GLY A 447 3.19 25.84 -10.28
C GLY A 447 4.12 27.03 -10.02
N ASP A 448 3.63 28.15 -9.46
CA ASP A 448 4.47 29.27 -9.05
C ASP A 448 4.93 29.08 -7.59
N ALA A 449 6.11 28.53 -7.41
CA ALA A 449 6.73 28.33 -6.11
C ALA A 449 7.31 29.63 -5.49
N SER A 450 7.26 30.78 -6.18
CA SER A 450 7.84 32.06 -5.72
C SER A 450 7.22 32.56 -4.41
N PHE A 451 5.97 32.16 -4.12
CA PHE A 451 5.33 32.42 -2.84
C PHE A 451 6.19 31.95 -1.65
N PHE A 452 6.82 30.79 -1.75
CA PHE A 452 7.61 30.18 -0.69
C PHE A 452 9.05 30.75 -0.57
N LEU A 453 9.45 31.63 -1.47
CA LEU A 453 10.78 32.29 -1.43
C LEU A 453 10.82 33.60 -0.60
N ARG A 454 9.68 33.98 -0.01
CA ARG A 454 9.51 35.23 0.78
C ARG A 454 10.00 35.07 2.21
#